data_f03fc9500f28596c70e5781723ad804b
#
_entry.id   f03fc9500f28596c70e5781723ad804b
#
_cell.length_a   1.000
_cell.length_b   1.000
_cell.length_c   1.000
_cell.angle_alpha   90.00
_cell.angle_beta   90.00
_cell.angle_gamma   90.00
#
_symmetry.space_group_name_H-M   'P 1'
#
loop_
_entity.id
_entity.type
_entity.pdbx_description
1 polymer ?
#
loop_
_entity_poly.entity_id
_entity_poly.type
_entity_poly.pdbx_seq_one_letter_code
_entity_poly.pdbx_strand_id
1 'polypeptide(L)'
;MKQMIVCIGLFGIMCSAYADDNIATLRGGVSIAQQPKAPRIEQVEDNDIKRKRNYSMQPPTIPHNIDEYQVDLFTNKCLSCHNRRHTEQSGASMVSVTHYVDRNGNFLAAMSPRRYFCNQCHVTQVETRPLVDNIFEDVDLILRRVGKEL
;
A
#
# COMPACT_ATOMS: atom_id res chain seq x y z
N MET A 1 -42.66 -0.51 51.51
CA MET A 1 -41.44 -1.14 50.99
C MET A 1 -41.65 -1.84 49.65
N LYS A 2 -42.64 -2.68 49.39
CA LYS A 2 -42.87 -3.35 48.10
C LYS A 2 -43.09 -2.40 46.89
N GLN A 3 -43.83 -1.29 47.08
CA GLN A 3 -44.05 -0.31 45.99
C GLN A 3 -42.83 0.53 45.63
N MET A 4 -41.94 0.76 46.59
CA MET A 4 -40.69 1.50 46.35
C MET A 4 -39.66 0.67 45.50
N ILE A 5 -39.65 -0.66 45.69
CA ILE A 5 -38.80 -1.58 44.92
C ILE A 5 -39.24 -1.64 43.45
N VAL A 6 -40.57 -1.62 43.20
CA VAL A 6 -41.14 -1.62 41.82
C VAL A 6 -40.79 -0.33 41.07
N CYS A 7 -40.80 0.83 41.71
CA CYS A 7 -40.45 2.12 41.10
C CYS A 7 -38.94 2.18 40.76
N ILE A 8 -38.08 1.65 41.61
CA ILE A 8 -36.62 1.61 41.33
C ILE A 8 -36.32 0.65 40.17
N GLY A 9 -37.03 -0.49 40.07
CA GLY A 9 -36.90 -1.42 38.97
C GLY A 9 -37.35 -0.85 37.61
N LEU A 10 -38.43 -0.08 37.58
CA LEU A 10 -38.92 0.59 36.38
C LEU A 10 -38.01 1.74 35.94
N PHE A 11 -37.40 2.46 36.85
CA PHE A 11 -36.45 3.55 36.52
C PHE A 11 -35.14 3.01 35.96
N GLY A 12 -34.68 1.84 36.42
CA GLY A 12 -33.48 1.15 35.87
C GLY A 12 -33.63 0.65 34.44
N ILE A 13 -34.86 0.32 34.02
CA ILE A 13 -35.13 -0.16 32.65
C ILE A 13 -35.19 1.00 31.64
N MET A 14 -35.49 2.22 32.07
CA MET A 14 -35.52 3.39 31.16
C MET A 14 -34.17 4.01 30.86
N CYS A 15 -33.10 3.64 31.55
CA CYS A 15 -31.76 4.18 31.33
C CYS A 15 -30.90 3.39 30.32
N SER A 16 -31.41 2.33 29.70
CA SER A 16 -30.59 1.41 28.91
C SER A 16 -30.76 1.46 27.39
N ALA A 17 -31.27 2.58 26.84
CA ALA A 17 -31.50 2.61 25.38
C ALA A 17 -31.07 3.91 24.71
N TYR A 18 -29.90 4.41 25.04
CA TYR A 18 -29.20 5.34 24.14
C TYR A 18 -28.05 4.57 23.47
N ALA A 19 -28.37 3.87 22.42
CA ALA A 19 -27.35 3.47 21.45
C ALA A 19 -26.98 4.74 20.67
N ASP A 20 -25.73 5.15 20.81
CA ASP A 20 -25.20 6.26 20.03
C ASP A 20 -25.16 5.85 18.55
N ASP A 21 -25.97 6.50 17.71
CA ASP A 21 -26.02 6.28 16.26
C ASP A 21 -24.73 6.75 15.55
N ASN A 22 -23.74 7.24 16.28
CA ASN A 22 -22.48 7.78 15.75
C ASN A 22 -21.38 6.74 15.57
N ILE A 23 -21.67 5.46 15.53
CA ILE A 23 -20.66 4.46 15.18
C ILE A 23 -20.31 4.64 13.70
N ALA A 24 -19.10 5.15 13.44
CA ALA A 24 -18.58 5.23 12.09
C ALA A 24 -18.44 3.82 11.51
N THR A 25 -19.26 3.51 10.51
CA THR A 25 -19.20 2.24 9.80
C THR A 25 -18.81 2.47 8.35
N LEU A 26 -18.19 1.49 7.71
CA LEU A 26 -17.90 1.51 6.26
C LEU A 26 -19.20 1.58 5.42
N ARG A 27 -20.35 1.38 6.03
CA ARG A 27 -21.65 1.47 5.36
C ARG A 27 -22.17 2.90 5.19
N GLY A 28 -21.52 3.92 5.78
CA GLY A 28 -21.91 5.32 5.64
C GLY A 28 -23.33 5.63 6.11
N GLY A 29 -23.83 4.97 7.19
CA GLY A 29 -25.18 5.17 7.70
C GLY A 29 -26.29 4.43 6.96
N VAL A 30 -25.97 3.59 5.98
CA VAL A 30 -26.96 2.78 5.26
C VAL A 30 -27.44 1.61 6.13
N SER A 31 -28.77 1.41 6.20
CA SER A 31 -29.38 0.32 6.96
C SER A 31 -28.82 -1.06 6.54
N ILE A 32 -28.76 -2.00 7.50
CA ILE A 32 -28.34 -3.39 7.24
C ILE A 32 -29.21 -4.07 6.16
N ALA A 33 -30.48 -3.69 6.05
CA ALA A 33 -31.39 -4.23 5.06
C ALA A 33 -31.18 -3.67 3.63
N GLN A 34 -30.32 -2.68 3.46
CA GLN A 34 -30.07 -2.03 2.18
C GLN A 34 -28.60 -2.22 1.76
N GLN A 35 -28.36 -2.37 0.47
CA GLN A 35 -27.01 -2.40 -0.08
C GLN A 35 -26.48 -0.96 -0.23
N PRO A 36 -25.33 -0.61 0.39
CA PRO A 36 -24.72 0.69 0.18
C PRO A 36 -24.23 0.82 -1.28
N LYS A 37 -24.15 2.08 -1.76
CA LYS A 37 -23.53 2.35 -3.06
C LYS A 37 -22.07 1.88 -3.02
N ALA A 38 -21.66 1.13 -4.01
CA ALA A 38 -20.26 0.71 -4.13
C ALA A 38 -19.34 1.94 -4.20
N PRO A 39 -18.21 1.95 -3.49
CA PRO A 39 -17.22 3.01 -3.61
C PRO A 39 -16.65 3.02 -5.03
N ARG A 40 -16.19 4.19 -5.48
CA ARG A 40 -15.48 4.31 -6.74
C ARG A 40 -14.16 3.56 -6.63
N ILE A 41 -13.81 2.81 -7.67
CA ILE A 41 -12.47 2.23 -7.82
C ILE A 41 -11.58 3.35 -8.37
N GLU A 42 -10.57 3.74 -7.61
CA GLU A 42 -9.61 4.75 -8.03
C GLU A 42 -8.69 4.22 -9.12
N GLN A 43 -8.29 5.11 -10.02
CA GLN A 43 -7.43 4.74 -11.13
C GLN A 43 -5.98 4.56 -10.68
N VAL A 44 -5.27 3.66 -11.33
CA VAL A 44 -3.83 3.51 -11.18
C VAL A 44 -3.13 4.73 -11.80
N GLU A 45 -2.08 5.21 -11.14
CA GLU A 45 -1.20 6.24 -11.71
C GLU A 45 -0.52 5.72 -12.98
N ASP A 46 -0.67 6.46 -14.07
CA ASP A 46 -0.13 6.12 -15.40
C ASP A 46 0.47 7.37 -16.05
N ASN A 47 1.50 7.92 -15.41
CA ASN A 47 2.13 9.18 -15.81
C ASN A 47 3.64 9.07 -16.07
N ASP A 48 4.23 7.89 -15.88
CA ASP A 48 5.66 7.61 -16.01
C ASP A 48 6.60 8.47 -15.12
N ILE A 49 6.03 9.11 -14.10
CA ILE A 49 6.80 9.96 -13.19
C ILE A 49 7.26 9.15 -11.97
N LYS A 50 8.57 8.99 -11.82
CA LYS A 50 9.14 8.31 -10.65
C LYS A 50 8.84 9.05 -9.36
N ARG A 51 8.21 8.37 -8.40
CA ARG A 51 8.08 8.86 -7.03
C ARG A 51 9.42 8.81 -6.29
N LYS A 52 9.64 9.77 -5.41
CA LYS A 52 10.76 9.75 -4.48
C LYS A 52 10.61 8.60 -3.50
N ARG A 53 11.71 7.91 -3.20
CA ARG A 53 11.74 6.90 -2.16
C ARG A 53 11.67 7.53 -0.78
N ASN A 54 10.98 6.89 0.14
CA ASN A 54 10.93 7.31 1.54
C ASN A 54 12.17 6.84 2.32
N TYR A 55 12.83 5.76 1.88
CA TYR A 55 14.09 5.27 2.41
C TYR A 55 14.94 4.64 1.30
N SER A 56 16.25 4.54 1.53
CA SER A 56 17.24 4.19 0.48
C SER A 56 17.01 2.84 -0.17
N MET A 57 16.60 1.83 0.61
CA MET A 57 16.36 0.46 0.14
C MET A 57 14.93 0.20 -0.37
N GLN A 58 14.06 1.20 -0.35
CA GLN A 58 12.69 1.06 -0.84
C GLN A 58 12.69 0.68 -2.33
N PRO A 59 12.01 -0.40 -2.73
CA PRO A 59 11.75 -0.66 -4.14
C PRO A 59 10.98 0.52 -4.75
N PRO A 60 11.38 1.06 -5.91
CA PRO A 60 10.60 2.09 -6.58
C PRO A 60 9.19 1.61 -6.87
N THR A 61 8.22 2.48 -6.72
CA THR A 61 6.86 2.21 -7.20
C THR A 61 6.80 2.20 -8.72
N ILE A 62 5.82 1.54 -9.28
CA ILE A 62 5.59 1.47 -10.72
C ILE A 62 4.73 2.68 -11.11
N PRO A 63 5.23 3.61 -11.95
CA PRO A 63 4.53 4.84 -12.31
C PRO A 63 3.64 4.73 -13.55
N HIS A 64 3.32 3.52 -13.97
CA HIS A 64 2.50 3.24 -15.14
C HIS A 64 1.57 2.06 -14.88
N ASN A 65 0.53 1.94 -15.68
CA ASN A 65 -0.39 0.80 -15.63
C ASN A 65 0.32 -0.51 -16.01
N ILE A 66 0.03 -1.58 -15.31
CA ILE A 66 0.54 -2.92 -15.56
C ILE A 66 -0.59 -3.96 -15.65
N ASP A 67 -1.81 -3.52 -15.86
CA ASP A 67 -2.93 -4.41 -16.11
C ASP A 67 -2.60 -5.38 -17.17
N GLU A 68 -2.79 -6.46 -17.43
CA GLU A 68 -2.38 -7.38 -18.51
C GLU A 68 -0.86 -7.67 -18.61
N TYR A 69 -0.02 -7.21 -17.67
CA TYR A 69 1.39 -7.56 -17.66
C TYR A 69 1.59 -8.93 -17.00
N GLN A 70 1.70 -9.94 -17.84
CA GLN A 70 1.94 -11.31 -17.36
C GLN A 70 3.34 -11.44 -16.74
N VAL A 71 3.38 -11.94 -15.51
CA VAL A 71 4.60 -12.31 -14.79
C VAL A 71 4.39 -13.68 -14.16
N ASP A 72 4.92 -14.71 -14.78
CA ASP A 72 4.85 -16.10 -14.34
C ASP A 72 6.17 -16.84 -14.57
N LEU A 73 6.20 -18.16 -14.46
CA LEU A 73 7.41 -18.97 -14.65
C LEU A 73 7.94 -18.94 -16.09
N PHE A 74 7.11 -18.65 -17.07
CA PHE A 74 7.45 -18.70 -18.50
C PHE A 74 7.61 -17.31 -19.10
N THR A 75 6.95 -16.32 -18.54
CA THR A 75 6.89 -14.97 -19.10
C THR A 75 7.06 -13.92 -18.02
N ASN A 76 7.88 -12.92 -18.30
CA ASN A 76 7.97 -11.71 -17.49
C ASN A 76 7.91 -10.48 -18.38
N LYS A 77 6.71 -9.89 -18.49
CA LYS A 77 6.44 -8.73 -19.34
C LYS A 77 7.28 -7.51 -18.95
N CYS A 78 7.60 -7.33 -17.67
CA CYS A 78 8.44 -6.21 -17.21
C CYS A 78 9.82 -6.25 -17.87
N LEU A 79 10.39 -7.42 -18.05
CA LEU A 79 11.72 -7.60 -18.67
C LEU A 79 11.74 -7.33 -20.18
N SER A 80 10.59 -7.29 -20.85
CA SER A 80 10.56 -6.90 -22.27
C SER A 80 10.97 -5.44 -22.48
N CYS A 81 10.85 -4.59 -21.46
CA CYS A 81 11.29 -3.20 -21.51
C CYS A 81 12.47 -2.93 -20.56
N HIS A 82 12.45 -3.48 -19.33
CA HIS A 82 13.40 -3.15 -18.27
C HIS A 82 14.69 -4.00 -18.27
N ASN A 83 14.78 -5.03 -19.12
CA ASN A 83 16.01 -5.81 -19.26
C ASN A 83 17.10 -4.93 -19.88
N ARG A 84 18.35 -5.10 -19.44
CA ARG A 84 19.54 -4.40 -19.94
C ARG A 84 19.64 -4.34 -21.48
N ARG A 85 19.16 -5.39 -22.17
CA ARG A 85 19.22 -5.47 -23.63
C ARG A 85 18.12 -4.65 -24.34
N HIS A 86 17.07 -4.26 -23.63
CA HIS A 86 15.90 -3.63 -24.22
C HIS A 86 15.71 -2.16 -23.79
N THR A 87 16.44 -1.69 -22.78
CA THR A 87 16.25 -0.35 -22.22
C THR A 87 16.58 0.77 -23.19
N GLU A 88 17.54 0.57 -24.07
CA GLU A 88 17.87 1.55 -25.11
C GLU A 88 16.73 1.75 -26.10
N GLN A 89 16.06 0.65 -26.48
CA GLN A 89 14.93 0.69 -27.41
C GLN A 89 13.63 1.13 -26.75
N SER A 90 13.40 0.70 -25.51
CA SER A 90 12.13 0.98 -24.79
C SER A 90 12.13 2.32 -24.06
N GLY A 91 13.29 2.92 -23.80
CA GLY A 91 13.43 4.08 -22.94
C GLY A 91 13.20 3.79 -21.45
N ALA A 92 12.90 2.55 -21.10
CA ALA A 92 12.63 2.15 -19.71
C ALA A 92 13.91 2.17 -18.85
N SER A 93 13.76 2.43 -17.55
CA SER A 93 14.85 2.32 -16.61
C SER A 93 15.35 0.89 -16.49
N MET A 94 16.65 0.70 -16.62
CA MET A 94 17.25 -0.63 -16.45
C MET A 94 17.09 -1.17 -15.03
N VAL A 95 16.86 -2.47 -14.91
CA VAL A 95 16.91 -3.22 -13.66
C VAL A 95 18.27 -2.99 -12.98
N SER A 96 18.26 -2.59 -11.70
CA SER A 96 19.50 -2.26 -10.98
C SER A 96 20.41 -3.49 -10.81
N VAL A 97 21.70 -3.23 -10.67
CA VAL A 97 22.73 -4.26 -10.48
C VAL A 97 22.46 -5.18 -9.30
N THR A 98 21.77 -4.70 -8.26
CA THR A 98 21.40 -5.51 -7.09
C THR A 98 20.47 -6.68 -7.41
N HIS A 99 19.80 -6.66 -8.57
CA HIS A 99 18.95 -7.76 -9.03
C HIS A 99 19.76 -8.92 -9.63
N TYR A 100 21.03 -8.72 -9.88
CA TYR A 100 21.95 -9.73 -10.40
C TYR A 100 22.83 -10.35 -9.32
N VAL A 101 22.54 -10.13 -8.04
CA VAL A 101 23.32 -10.65 -6.92
C VAL A 101 22.57 -11.81 -6.26
N ASP A 102 23.25 -12.91 -6.01
CA ASP A 102 22.75 -14.07 -5.29
C ASP A 102 22.72 -13.84 -3.76
N ARG A 103 22.34 -14.88 -3.00
CA ARG A 103 22.28 -14.80 -1.51
C ARG A 103 23.66 -14.71 -0.86
N ASN A 104 24.71 -15.16 -1.55
CA ASN A 104 26.07 -15.16 -1.06
C ASN A 104 26.84 -13.89 -1.46
N GLY A 105 26.18 -12.97 -2.16
CA GLY A 105 26.78 -11.73 -2.63
C GLY A 105 27.51 -11.86 -3.97
N ASN A 106 27.46 -13.01 -4.64
CA ASN A 106 28.09 -13.20 -5.94
C ASN A 106 27.27 -12.53 -7.05
N PHE A 107 27.99 -11.95 -8.01
CA PHE A 107 27.38 -11.35 -9.19
C PHE A 107 27.08 -12.42 -10.23
N LEU A 108 25.84 -12.44 -10.72
CA LEU A 108 25.37 -13.40 -11.71
C LEU A 108 25.34 -12.77 -13.11
N ALA A 109 25.56 -13.59 -14.14
CA ALA A 109 25.41 -13.17 -15.53
C ALA A 109 23.95 -12.86 -15.91
N ALA A 110 22.99 -13.52 -15.26
CA ALA A 110 21.56 -13.32 -15.41
C ALA A 110 20.95 -12.79 -14.12
N MET A 111 19.74 -12.25 -14.19
CA MET A 111 19.01 -11.80 -13.03
C MET A 111 18.78 -12.94 -12.03
N SER A 112 18.96 -12.65 -10.76
CA SER A 112 18.79 -13.63 -9.68
C SER A 112 17.35 -14.15 -9.66
N PRO A 113 17.11 -15.47 -9.56
CA PRO A 113 15.76 -16.03 -9.53
C PRO A 113 14.85 -15.42 -8.45
N ARG A 114 15.42 -15.05 -7.31
CA ARG A 114 14.69 -14.40 -6.20
C ARG A 114 14.20 -12.98 -6.52
N ARG A 115 14.62 -12.41 -7.64
CA ARG A 115 14.25 -11.07 -8.12
C ARG A 115 13.40 -11.12 -9.39
N TYR A 116 13.00 -12.32 -9.82
CA TYR A 116 12.30 -12.51 -11.06
C TYR A 116 10.86 -11.99 -11.02
N PHE A 117 10.15 -12.18 -9.92
CA PHE A 117 8.76 -11.74 -9.75
C PHE A 117 8.72 -10.27 -9.29
N CYS A 118 8.78 -9.36 -10.24
CA CYS A 118 8.93 -7.92 -10.00
C CYS A 118 7.83 -7.33 -9.11
N ASN A 119 6.57 -7.73 -9.35
CA ASN A 119 5.39 -7.24 -8.65
C ASN A 119 5.28 -7.70 -7.17
N GLN A 120 6.16 -8.58 -6.70
CA GLN A 120 6.24 -8.90 -5.26
C GLN A 120 6.92 -7.79 -4.45
N CYS A 121 7.71 -6.93 -5.10
CA CYS A 121 8.42 -5.83 -4.45
C CYS A 121 8.05 -4.46 -5.04
N HIS A 122 7.78 -4.40 -6.34
CA HIS A 122 7.36 -3.19 -7.03
C HIS A 122 5.85 -3.19 -7.19
N VAL A 123 5.20 -2.11 -6.76
CA VAL A 123 3.74 -1.98 -6.79
C VAL A 123 3.32 -0.70 -7.50
N THR A 124 2.18 -0.74 -8.15
CA THR A 124 1.50 0.45 -8.66
C THR A 124 0.95 1.28 -7.51
N GLN A 125 0.65 2.54 -7.78
CA GLN A 125 -0.04 3.44 -6.88
C GLN A 125 -1.37 3.83 -7.49
N VAL A 126 -2.32 4.21 -6.66
CA VAL A 126 -3.61 4.74 -7.10
C VAL A 126 -3.71 6.22 -6.76
N GLU A 127 -4.45 6.97 -7.55
CA GLU A 127 -4.73 8.39 -7.32
C GLU A 127 -5.80 8.54 -6.24
N THR A 128 -5.42 8.31 -5.00
CA THR A 128 -6.32 8.47 -3.86
C THR A 128 -5.71 9.33 -2.77
N ARG A 129 -6.57 10.05 -2.05
CA ARG A 129 -6.15 10.80 -0.87
C ARG A 129 -6.09 9.83 0.31
N PRO A 130 -4.95 9.70 1.01
CA PRO A 130 -4.86 8.90 2.21
C PRO A 130 -5.78 9.45 3.31
N LEU A 131 -6.38 8.57 4.11
CA LEU A 131 -7.24 8.94 5.24
C LEU A 131 -6.46 9.62 6.37
N VAL A 132 -5.19 9.27 6.52
CA VAL A 132 -4.25 9.85 7.49
C VAL A 132 -2.97 10.22 6.77
N ASP A 133 -2.32 11.27 7.24
CA ASP A 133 -1.03 11.69 6.68
C ASP A 133 0.07 10.67 6.99
N ASN A 134 1.02 10.52 6.07
CA ASN A 134 2.19 9.68 6.29
C ASN A 134 3.20 10.43 7.17
N ILE A 135 3.40 9.93 8.38
CA ILE A 135 4.37 10.46 9.35
C ILE A 135 5.67 9.63 9.42
N PHE A 136 5.88 8.73 8.46
CA PHE A 136 7.08 7.90 8.41
C PHE A 136 8.32 8.76 8.18
N GLU A 137 9.32 8.60 9.05
CA GLU A 137 10.67 9.13 8.87
C GLU A 137 11.67 7.98 8.77
N ASP A 138 12.57 8.06 7.80
CA ASP A 138 13.66 7.11 7.64
C ASP A 138 14.65 7.22 8.81
N VAL A 139 15.10 6.08 9.33
CA VAL A 139 16.07 6.00 10.41
C VAL A 139 17.37 6.75 10.10
N ASP A 140 17.82 6.72 8.84
CA ASP A 140 19.01 7.45 8.41
C ASP A 140 18.83 8.97 8.52
N LEU A 141 17.62 9.48 8.31
CA LEU A 141 17.28 10.89 8.50
C LEU A 141 17.27 11.26 9.99
N ILE A 142 16.70 10.39 10.82
CA ILE A 142 16.67 10.59 12.27
C ILE A 142 18.10 10.62 12.84
N LEU A 143 18.93 9.64 12.47
CA LEU A 143 20.33 9.57 12.93
C LEU A 143 21.16 10.77 12.49
N ARG A 144 20.96 11.28 11.26
CA ARG A 144 21.64 12.49 10.79
C ARG A 144 21.20 13.74 11.54
N ARG A 145 19.95 13.81 12.00
CA ARG A 145 19.45 14.92 12.81
C ARG A 145 20.11 14.91 14.19
N VAL A 146 20.05 13.78 14.88
CA VAL A 146 20.66 13.59 16.20
C VAL A 146 22.18 13.81 16.17
N GLY A 147 22.88 13.30 15.14
CA GLY A 147 24.33 13.48 15.00
C GLY A 147 24.79 14.91 14.64
N LYS A 148 23.88 15.81 14.30
CA LYS A 148 24.18 17.25 14.12
C LYS A 148 23.98 18.09 15.39
N GLU A 149 23.25 17.54 16.35
CA GLU A 149 22.96 18.19 17.64
C GLU A 149 23.99 17.82 18.73
N LEU A 150 24.93 16.90 18.45
CA LEU A 150 26.06 16.51 19.27
C LEU A 150 27.36 17.13 18.77
#